data_fa3a2e59b523839d49021342cd197715
#
_entry.id   fa3a2e59b523839d49021342cd197715
#
_cell.length_a   1.000
_cell.length_b   1.000
_cell.length_c   1.000
_cell.angle_alpha   90.00
_cell.angle_beta   90.00
_cell.angle_gamma   90.00
#
_symmetry.space_group_name_H-M   'P 1'
#
loop_
_entity.id
_entity.type
_entity.pdbx_description
1 polymer ?
#
loop_
_entity_poly.entity_id
_entity_poly.type
_entity_poly.pdbx_seq_one_letter_code
_entity_poly.pdbx_strand_id
1 'polypeptide(L)'
;GYICVLIGSVVGLLNPSNIPVAIAAGFLRQTGMLPNAYVFATLVCYAYDSVEHDSGYRLEGLLGPAIVLAVQTILTAPFAGGYESGILKLGFVDVQGITPNSDVLQFMTFAFYMFDIVASIIYIVLLPFVDIEKKLPQINEDLRERQKQIALSKGEEWIEPEEIARREREEADHIQEQDRIHDLEERCAKKGLDFETENRKYLEKQSRKKKRLGKR
;
A
#
# COMPACT_ATOMS: atom_id res chain seq x y z
N GLY A 1 -7.92 -9.92 5.13
CA GLY A 1 -7.38 -10.16 3.76
C GLY A 1 -6.88 -11.59 3.59
N TYR A 2 -5.87 -12.03 4.35
CA TYR A 2 -5.20 -13.33 4.15
C TYR A 2 -6.11 -14.57 4.28
N ILE A 3 -7.17 -14.51 5.07
CA ILE A 3 -8.18 -15.60 5.11
C ILE A 3 -8.86 -15.75 3.75
N CYS A 4 -9.19 -14.64 3.08
CA CYS A 4 -9.77 -14.68 1.73
C CYS A 4 -8.77 -15.21 0.71
N VAL A 5 -7.50 -14.83 0.81
CA VAL A 5 -6.42 -15.36 -0.04
C VAL A 5 -6.28 -16.86 0.16
N LEU A 6 -6.25 -17.34 1.40
CA LEU A 6 -6.15 -18.76 1.74
C LEU A 6 -7.32 -19.55 1.15
N ILE A 7 -8.55 -19.10 1.39
CA ILE A 7 -9.75 -19.77 0.86
C ILE A 7 -9.73 -19.79 -0.66
N GLY A 8 -9.45 -18.65 -1.31
CA GLY A 8 -9.38 -18.54 -2.77
C GLY A 8 -8.31 -19.46 -3.36
N SER A 9 -7.13 -19.53 -2.75
CA SER A 9 -6.03 -20.37 -3.22
C SER A 9 -6.33 -21.87 -3.05
N VAL A 10 -6.95 -22.27 -1.94
CA VAL A 10 -7.37 -23.67 -1.72
C VAL A 10 -8.46 -24.08 -2.71
N VAL A 11 -9.48 -23.24 -2.92
CA VAL A 11 -10.56 -23.52 -3.90
C VAL A 11 -10.01 -23.63 -5.31
N GLY A 12 -9.11 -22.73 -5.71
CA GLY A 12 -8.46 -22.75 -7.02
C GLY A 12 -7.58 -23.99 -7.22
N LEU A 13 -6.83 -24.40 -6.18
CA LEU A 13 -5.99 -25.60 -6.23
C LEU A 13 -6.80 -26.89 -6.38
N LEU A 14 -7.95 -26.98 -5.69
CA LEU A 14 -8.80 -28.18 -5.74
C LEU A 14 -9.58 -28.32 -7.06
N ASN A 15 -9.77 -27.23 -7.80
CA ASN A 15 -10.55 -27.21 -9.03
C ASN A 15 -9.86 -26.47 -10.18
N PRO A 16 -8.61 -26.81 -10.53
CA PRO A 16 -7.82 -26.03 -11.49
C PRO A 16 -8.38 -26.06 -12.91
N SER A 17 -9.11 -27.12 -13.28
CA SER A 17 -9.68 -27.30 -14.63
C SER A 17 -11.05 -26.61 -14.81
N ASN A 18 -11.68 -26.15 -13.74
CA ASN A 18 -12.99 -25.50 -13.78
C ASN A 18 -12.83 -23.98 -13.91
N ILE A 19 -12.92 -23.47 -15.14
CA ILE A 19 -12.68 -22.05 -15.45
C ILE A 19 -13.53 -21.10 -14.60
N PRO A 20 -14.87 -21.23 -14.44
CA PRO A 20 -15.67 -20.41 -13.59
C PRO A 20 -15.19 -20.39 -12.12
N VAL A 21 -14.82 -21.55 -11.57
CA VAL A 21 -14.30 -21.68 -10.20
C VAL A 21 -12.93 -21.02 -10.09
N ALA A 22 -12.05 -21.20 -11.08
CA ALA A 22 -10.74 -20.55 -11.09
C ALA A 22 -10.84 -19.02 -11.15
N ILE A 23 -11.80 -18.47 -11.91
CA ILE A 23 -12.07 -17.02 -11.96
C ILE A 23 -12.58 -16.53 -10.59
N ALA A 24 -13.55 -17.20 -9.98
CA ALA A 24 -14.08 -16.83 -8.67
C ALA A 24 -13.01 -16.92 -7.56
N ALA A 25 -12.20 -17.97 -7.58
CA ALA A 25 -11.06 -18.15 -6.69
C ALA A 25 -10.02 -17.04 -6.86
N GLY A 26 -9.69 -16.70 -8.10
CA GLY A 26 -8.79 -15.58 -8.43
C GLY A 26 -9.32 -14.23 -7.94
N PHE A 27 -10.60 -13.96 -8.13
CA PHE A 27 -11.23 -12.74 -7.64
C PHE A 27 -11.18 -12.65 -6.10
N LEU A 28 -11.53 -13.74 -5.41
CA LEU A 28 -11.47 -13.78 -3.94
C LEU A 28 -10.05 -13.57 -3.42
N ARG A 29 -9.06 -14.19 -4.09
CA ARG A 29 -7.64 -14.03 -3.78
C ARG A 29 -7.18 -12.58 -3.94
N GLN A 30 -7.47 -11.95 -5.08
CA GLN A 30 -7.08 -10.56 -5.34
C GLN A 30 -7.76 -9.57 -4.41
N THR A 31 -9.03 -9.77 -4.11
CA THR A 31 -9.75 -8.95 -3.12
C THR A 31 -9.11 -9.08 -1.74
N GLY A 32 -8.66 -10.27 -1.36
CA GLY A 32 -7.94 -10.50 -0.10
C GLY A 32 -6.55 -9.85 -0.05
N MET A 33 -5.89 -9.64 -1.19
CA MET A 33 -4.59 -8.96 -1.28
C MET A 33 -4.68 -7.43 -1.16
N LEU A 34 -5.81 -6.81 -1.51
CA LEU A 34 -5.96 -5.35 -1.49
C LEU A 34 -5.62 -4.69 -0.14
N PRO A 35 -6.10 -5.18 1.02
CA PRO A 35 -5.74 -4.58 2.30
C PRO A 35 -4.23 -4.64 2.58
N ASN A 36 -3.53 -5.66 2.07
CA ASN A 36 -2.10 -5.81 2.29
C ASN A 36 -1.28 -4.66 1.67
N ALA A 37 -1.67 -4.16 0.50
CA ALA A 37 -0.97 -3.06 -0.17
C ALA A 37 -0.95 -1.78 0.68
N TYR A 38 -2.04 -1.50 1.40
CA TYR A 38 -2.14 -0.31 2.27
C TYR A 38 -1.51 -0.54 3.65
N VAL A 39 -1.79 -1.69 4.26
CA VAL A 39 -1.31 -2.01 5.62
C VAL A 39 0.20 -2.22 5.63
N PHE A 40 0.77 -2.82 4.57
CA PHE A 40 2.21 -3.07 4.49
C PHE A 40 3.03 -1.77 4.54
N ALA A 41 2.64 -0.75 3.77
CA ALA A 41 3.34 0.54 3.79
C ALA A 41 3.32 1.18 5.18
N THR A 42 2.18 1.12 5.85
CA THR A 42 2.02 1.65 7.22
C THR A 42 2.88 0.87 8.23
N LEU A 43 2.88 -0.46 8.15
CA LEU A 43 3.71 -1.30 9.03
C LEU A 43 5.21 -1.06 8.83
N VAL A 44 5.65 -0.81 7.59
CA VAL A 44 7.05 -0.44 7.31
C VAL A 44 7.41 0.89 7.95
N CYS A 45 6.54 1.90 7.87
CA CYS A 45 6.76 3.18 8.56
C CYS A 45 6.87 2.98 10.08
N TYR A 46 5.96 2.21 10.69
CA TYR A 46 6.02 1.91 12.12
C TYR A 46 7.28 1.14 12.52
N ALA A 47 7.76 0.24 11.66
CA ALA A 47 9.02 -0.44 11.89
C ALA A 47 10.21 0.53 11.87
N TYR A 48 10.21 1.52 10.98
CA TYR A 48 11.24 2.55 10.96
C TYR A 48 11.21 3.41 12.22
N ASP A 49 10.05 3.86 12.66
CA ASP A 49 9.88 4.63 13.91
C ASP A 49 10.39 3.82 15.13
N SER A 50 10.08 2.52 15.18
CA SER A 50 10.58 1.63 16.24
C SER A 50 12.11 1.49 16.20
N VAL A 51 12.70 1.34 15.02
CA VAL A 51 14.16 1.25 14.88
C VAL A 51 14.83 2.58 15.20
N GLU A 52 14.27 3.71 14.81
CA GLU A 52 14.76 5.04 15.18
C GLU A 52 14.70 5.25 16.69
N HIS A 53 13.61 4.85 17.33
CA HIS A 53 13.46 4.92 18.79
C HIS A 53 14.56 4.12 19.51
N ASP A 54 14.79 2.87 19.09
CA ASP A 54 15.71 1.97 19.76
C ASP A 54 17.20 2.25 19.45
N SER A 55 17.51 2.60 18.20
CA SER A 55 18.88 2.81 17.73
C SER A 55 19.35 4.27 17.77
N GLY A 56 18.43 5.22 17.75
CA GLY A 56 18.71 6.64 17.60
C GLY A 56 19.08 7.07 16.17
N TYR A 57 19.10 6.13 15.21
CA TYR A 57 19.40 6.40 13.80
C TYR A 57 18.14 6.40 12.97
N ARG A 58 17.93 7.46 12.19
CA ARG A 58 16.83 7.59 11.26
C ARG A 58 17.13 6.82 9.98
N LEU A 59 16.38 5.74 9.73
CA LEU A 59 16.54 4.89 8.55
C LEU A 59 15.70 5.37 7.34
N GLU A 60 15.13 6.55 7.43
CA GLU A 60 14.38 7.15 6.33
C GLU A 60 15.29 7.46 5.13
N GLY A 61 14.70 7.59 3.95
CA GLY A 61 15.41 7.85 2.73
C GLY A 61 15.88 6.56 2.03
N LEU A 62 17.10 6.57 1.50
CA LEU A 62 17.57 5.48 0.62
C LEU A 62 17.82 4.16 1.36
N LEU A 63 18.26 4.20 2.61
CA LEU A 63 18.65 3.00 3.37
C LEU A 63 17.45 2.12 3.72
N GLY A 64 16.32 2.71 4.12
CA GLY A 64 15.12 1.96 4.48
C GLY A 64 14.59 1.11 3.32
N PRO A 65 14.27 1.71 2.16
CA PRO A 65 13.85 0.96 0.97
C PRO A 65 14.87 -0.07 0.51
N ALA A 66 16.18 0.22 0.60
CA ALA A 66 17.24 -0.72 0.22
C ALA A 66 17.26 -1.97 1.13
N ILE A 67 17.06 -1.79 2.44
CA ILE A 67 16.98 -2.91 3.40
C ILE A 67 15.74 -3.77 3.10
N VAL A 68 14.58 -3.14 2.89
CA VAL A 68 13.34 -3.87 2.55
C VAL A 68 13.53 -4.67 1.28
N LEU A 69 14.11 -4.06 0.23
CA LEU A 69 14.38 -4.74 -1.04
C LEU A 69 15.37 -5.90 -0.86
N ALA A 70 16.44 -5.72 -0.10
CA ALA A 70 17.42 -6.76 0.18
C ALA A 70 16.78 -7.96 0.92
N VAL A 71 16.00 -7.69 1.97
CA VAL A 71 15.27 -8.73 2.72
C VAL A 71 14.27 -9.45 1.82
N GLN A 72 13.50 -8.71 1.03
CA GLN A 72 12.55 -9.29 0.08
C GLN A 72 13.27 -10.21 -0.93
N THR A 73 14.39 -9.77 -1.50
CA THR A 73 15.17 -10.55 -2.45
C THR A 73 15.70 -11.83 -1.82
N ILE A 74 16.28 -11.75 -0.61
CA ILE A 74 16.81 -12.92 0.12
C ILE A 74 15.68 -13.93 0.42
N LEU A 75 14.50 -13.45 0.79
CA LEU A 75 13.37 -14.33 1.09
C LEU A 75 12.76 -14.96 -0.17
N THR A 76 12.73 -14.24 -1.29
CA THR A 76 12.07 -14.73 -2.53
C THR A 76 12.99 -15.56 -3.42
N ALA A 77 14.30 -15.35 -3.40
CA ALA A 77 15.25 -16.04 -4.25
C ALA A 77 15.21 -17.58 -4.15
N PRO A 78 15.12 -18.20 -2.95
CA PRO A 78 15.03 -19.66 -2.84
C PRO A 78 13.76 -20.23 -3.49
N PHE A 79 12.64 -19.51 -3.39
CA PHE A 79 11.38 -19.93 -4.01
C PHE A 79 11.43 -19.79 -5.52
N ALA A 80 12.00 -18.70 -6.05
CA ALA A 80 12.19 -18.51 -7.49
C ALA A 80 13.11 -19.58 -8.08
N GLY A 81 14.26 -19.84 -7.47
CA GLY A 81 15.19 -20.86 -7.91
C GLY A 81 14.64 -22.29 -7.78
N GLY A 82 13.87 -22.57 -6.73
CA GLY A 82 13.16 -23.85 -6.57
C GLY A 82 12.10 -24.07 -7.62
N TYR A 83 11.31 -23.04 -7.95
CA TYR A 83 10.31 -23.08 -9.00
C TYR A 83 10.96 -23.32 -10.38
N GLU A 84 11.98 -22.52 -10.73
CA GLU A 84 12.70 -22.63 -11.99
C GLU A 84 13.33 -24.02 -12.14
N SER A 85 14.04 -24.51 -11.12
CA SER A 85 14.60 -25.85 -11.13
C SER A 85 13.54 -26.94 -11.29
N GLY A 86 12.36 -26.75 -10.69
CA GLY A 86 11.23 -27.67 -10.79
C GLY A 86 10.70 -27.79 -12.21
N ILE A 87 10.41 -26.66 -12.86
CA ILE A 87 9.89 -26.66 -14.23
C ILE A 87 10.90 -27.20 -15.25
N LEU A 88 12.20 -26.87 -15.07
CA LEU A 88 13.27 -27.38 -15.96
C LEU A 88 13.41 -28.89 -15.84
N LYS A 89 13.36 -29.47 -14.64
CA LYS A 89 13.41 -30.92 -14.42
C LYS A 89 12.23 -31.66 -15.04
N LEU A 90 11.09 -31.00 -15.15
CA LEU A 90 9.88 -31.55 -15.81
C LEU A 90 9.91 -31.38 -17.32
N GLY A 91 11.01 -30.85 -17.89
CA GLY A 91 11.19 -30.72 -19.34
C GLY A 91 10.52 -29.46 -19.91
N PHE A 92 10.35 -28.41 -19.13
CA PHE A 92 9.91 -27.13 -19.68
C PHE A 92 10.94 -26.54 -20.62
N VAL A 93 10.52 -26.19 -21.81
CA VAL A 93 11.33 -25.53 -22.83
C VAL A 93 10.64 -24.24 -23.23
N ASP A 94 11.32 -23.12 -23.01
CA ASP A 94 10.81 -21.78 -23.37
C ASP A 94 11.02 -21.51 -24.87
N VAL A 95 10.20 -22.16 -25.72
CA VAL A 95 10.19 -21.95 -27.17
C VAL A 95 8.78 -21.56 -27.62
N GLN A 96 8.68 -20.46 -28.36
CA GLN A 96 7.40 -20.03 -28.92
C GLN A 96 6.72 -21.14 -29.75
N GLY A 97 5.46 -21.40 -29.45
CA GLY A 97 4.64 -22.36 -30.15
C GLY A 97 4.66 -23.78 -29.60
N ILE A 98 5.45 -24.07 -28.56
CA ILE A 98 5.41 -25.36 -27.86
C ILE A 98 4.55 -25.19 -26.59
N THR A 99 3.46 -26.00 -26.54
CA THR A 99 2.65 -26.08 -25.32
C THR A 99 3.38 -26.92 -24.28
N PRO A 100 3.48 -26.47 -23.03
CA PRO A 100 4.05 -27.25 -21.95
C PRO A 100 3.31 -28.58 -21.78
N ASN A 101 4.03 -29.63 -21.37
CA ASN A 101 3.41 -30.89 -21.04
C ASN A 101 2.51 -30.82 -19.82
N SER A 102 1.65 -31.84 -19.61
CA SER A 102 0.69 -31.83 -18.49
C SER A 102 1.33 -31.73 -17.13
N ASP A 103 2.52 -32.32 -16.95
CA ASP A 103 3.21 -32.36 -15.66
C ASP A 103 3.77 -30.99 -15.30
N VAL A 104 4.29 -30.25 -16.29
CA VAL A 104 4.72 -28.86 -16.13
C VAL A 104 3.53 -27.98 -15.78
N LEU A 105 2.40 -28.10 -16.48
CA LEU A 105 1.20 -27.31 -16.19
C LEU A 105 0.64 -27.58 -14.80
N GLN A 106 0.62 -28.84 -14.37
CA GLN A 106 0.20 -29.21 -13.02
C GLN A 106 1.14 -28.64 -11.97
N PHE A 107 2.45 -28.74 -12.17
CA PHE A 107 3.43 -28.17 -11.25
C PHE A 107 3.32 -26.65 -11.18
N MET A 108 3.17 -25.96 -12.31
CA MET A 108 2.96 -24.50 -12.33
C MET A 108 1.72 -24.10 -11.54
N THR A 109 0.61 -24.80 -11.77
CA THR A 109 -0.66 -24.54 -11.06
C THR A 109 -0.51 -24.80 -9.57
N PHE A 110 0.10 -25.93 -9.20
CA PHE A 110 0.37 -26.28 -7.81
C PHE A 110 1.24 -25.25 -7.13
N ALA A 111 2.38 -24.88 -7.73
CA ALA A 111 3.30 -23.90 -7.17
C ALA A 111 2.65 -22.52 -6.98
N PHE A 112 1.83 -22.09 -7.96
CA PHE A 112 1.12 -20.82 -7.92
C PHE A 112 0.16 -20.69 -6.75
N TYR A 113 -0.66 -21.71 -6.47
CA TYR A 113 -1.58 -21.67 -5.34
C TYR A 113 -0.90 -22.01 -4.01
N MET A 114 0.07 -22.95 -4.03
CA MET A 114 0.73 -23.39 -2.81
C MET A 114 1.55 -22.29 -2.16
N PHE A 115 2.20 -21.44 -2.98
CA PHE A 115 2.93 -20.27 -2.48
C PHE A 115 2.02 -19.34 -1.66
N ASP A 116 0.84 -19.02 -2.19
CA ASP A 116 -0.12 -18.16 -1.50
C ASP A 116 -0.70 -18.82 -0.24
N ILE A 117 -0.94 -20.12 -0.27
CA ILE A 117 -1.41 -20.88 0.90
C ILE A 117 -0.38 -20.81 2.03
N VAL A 118 0.88 -21.13 1.74
CA VAL A 118 1.97 -21.10 2.72
C VAL A 118 2.18 -19.69 3.25
N ALA A 119 2.26 -18.71 2.36
CA ALA A 119 2.40 -17.31 2.76
C ALA A 119 1.24 -16.84 3.64
N SER A 120 0.00 -17.17 3.28
CA SER A 120 -1.19 -16.79 4.06
C SER A 120 -1.18 -17.41 5.46
N ILE A 121 -0.77 -18.68 5.58
CA ILE A 121 -0.66 -19.35 6.90
C ILE A 121 0.40 -18.64 7.74
N ILE A 122 1.58 -18.36 7.17
CA ILE A 122 2.66 -17.65 7.87
C ILE A 122 2.17 -16.28 8.35
N TYR A 123 1.50 -15.50 7.49
CA TYR A 123 0.97 -14.19 7.88
C TYR A 123 -0.10 -14.28 8.97
N ILE A 124 -1.05 -15.22 8.87
CA ILE A 124 -2.10 -15.41 9.88
C ILE A 124 -1.50 -15.77 11.23
N VAL A 125 -0.44 -16.60 11.24
CA VAL A 125 0.24 -17.01 12.47
C VAL A 125 1.10 -15.90 13.06
N LEU A 126 1.82 -15.13 12.22
CA LEU A 126 2.74 -14.09 12.69
C LEU A 126 2.04 -12.78 13.07
N LEU A 127 0.94 -12.43 12.40
CA LEU A 127 0.26 -11.15 12.62
C LEU A 127 -0.12 -10.87 14.09
N PRO A 128 -0.60 -11.83 14.88
CA PRO A 128 -0.91 -11.61 16.30
C PRO A 128 0.30 -11.28 17.19
N PHE A 129 1.51 -11.60 16.73
CA PHE A 129 2.76 -11.30 17.45
C PHE A 129 3.32 -9.91 17.15
N VAL A 130 2.73 -9.19 16.19
CA VAL A 130 3.12 -7.83 15.84
C VAL A 130 2.48 -6.85 16.82
N ASP A 131 3.16 -6.57 17.92
CA ASP A 131 2.68 -5.66 18.99
C ASP A 131 3.10 -4.20 18.79
N ILE A 132 3.62 -3.85 17.60
CA ILE A 132 4.12 -2.49 17.28
C ILE A 132 3.01 -1.44 17.50
N GLU A 133 1.77 -1.72 17.09
CA GLU A 133 0.65 -0.78 17.22
C GLU A 133 0.38 -0.34 18.67
N LYS A 134 0.59 -1.24 19.64
CA LYS A 134 0.36 -0.92 21.07
C LYS A 134 1.42 0.02 21.63
N LYS A 135 2.64 -0.11 21.13
CA LYS A 135 3.80 0.71 21.56
C LYS A 135 3.91 2.02 20.79
N LEU A 136 3.25 2.12 19.64
CA LEU A 136 3.37 3.25 18.73
C LEU A 136 3.08 4.62 19.38
N PRO A 137 2.03 4.79 20.21
CA PRO A 137 1.79 6.09 20.86
C PRO A 137 2.96 6.55 21.72
N GLN A 138 3.56 5.63 22.47
CA GLN A 138 4.72 5.93 23.33
C GLN A 138 5.96 6.21 22.49
N ILE A 139 6.24 5.41 21.47
CA ILE A 139 7.35 5.61 20.53
C ILE A 139 7.27 6.99 19.89
N ASN A 140 6.09 7.38 19.41
CA ASN A 140 5.88 8.68 18.77
C ASN A 140 6.09 9.84 19.73
N GLU A 141 5.67 9.71 21.00
CA GLU A 141 5.87 10.73 22.02
C GLU A 141 7.37 10.89 22.35
N ASP A 142 8.06 9.79 22.57
CA ASP A 142 9.51 9.78 22.86
C ASP A 142 10.33 10.34 21.67
N LEU A 143 9.99 10.00 20.44
CA LEU A 143 10.62 10.54 19.23
C LEU A 143 10.36 12.04 19.09
N ARG A 144 9.13 12.48 19.36
CA ARG A 144 8.74 13.91 19.33
C ARG A 144 9.53 14.72 20.36
N GLU A 145 9.65 14.22 21.59
CA GLU A 145 10.46 14.87 22.62
C GLU A 145 11.93 14.96 22.23
N ARG A 146 12.50 13.90 21.68
CA ARG A 146 13.89 13.87 21.18
C ARG A 146 14.08 14.89 20.05
N GLN A 147 13.19 14.95 19.08
CA GLN A 147 13.26 15.92 17.98
C GLN A 147 13.17 17.36 18.50
N LYS A 148 12.29 17.63 19.47
CA LYS A 148 12.17 18.93 20.14
C LYS A 148 13.47 19.33 20.83
N GLN A 149 14.11 18.42 21.57
CA GLN A 149 15.39 18.68 22.22
C GLN A 149 16.50 18.97 21.21
N ILE A 150 16.53 18.25 20.09
CA ILE A 150 17.51 18.48 19.01
C ILE A 150 17.30 19.86 18.37
N ALA A 151 16.07 20.24 18.06
CA ALA A 151 15.75 21.56 17.49
C ALA A 151 16.18 22.68 18.45
N LEU A 152 15.82 22.58 19.73
CA LEU A 152 16.21 23.56 20.76
C LEU A 152 17.74 23.63 20.94
N SER A 153 18.44 22.51 20.87
CA SER A 153 19.91 22.49 20.98
C SER A 153 20.63 23.18 19.81
N LYS A 154 19.98 23.20 18.64
CA LYS A 154 20.45 23.91 17.44
C LYS A 154 20.03 25.38 17.40
N GLY A 155 19.22 25.82 18.34
CA GLY A 155 18.65 27.17 18.36
C GLY A 155 17.51 27.38 17.38
N GLU A 156 16.91 26.28 16.88
CA GLU A 156 15.77 26.31 15.99
C GLU A 156 14.45 26.40 16.79
N GLU A 157 13.47 27.12 16.25
CA GLU A 157 12.13 27.16 16.83
C GLU A 157 11.43 25.84 16.63
N TRP A 158 10.93 25.22 17.70
CA TRP A 158 10.14 24.02 17.62
C TRP A 158 8.69 24.34 17.22
N ILE A 159 8.27 23.84 16.08
CA ILE A 159 6.87 23.90 15.62
C ILE A 159 6.27 22.51 15.80
N GLU A 160 5.13 22.43 16.45
CA GLU A 160 4.43 21.17 16.65
C GLU A 160 4.04 20.54 15.30
N PRO A 161 4.22 19.20 15.10
CA PRO A 161 3.92 18.54 13.83
C PRO A 161 2.48 18.76 13.35
N GLU A 162 1.53 18.90 14.29
CA GLU A 162 0.13 19.18 13.97
C GLU A 162 -0.06 20.58 13.37
N GLU A 163 0.73 21.54 13.84
CA GLU A 163 0.75 22.90 13.29
C GLU A 163 1.36 22.93 11.89
N ILE A 164 2.44 22.18 11.66
CA ILE A 164 3.04 22.02 10.33
C ILE A 164 2.01 21.41 9.37
N ALA A 165 1.39 20.28 9.77
CA ALA A 165 0.39 19.61 8.97
C ALA A 165 -0.86 20.49 8.70
N ARG A 166 -1.21 21.39 9.63
CA ARG A 166 -2.28 22.36 9.43
C ARG A 166 -1.88 23.39 8.38
N ARG A 167 -0.68 23.96 8.46
CA ARG A 167 -0.17 24.94 7.49
C ARG A 167 -0.06 24.35 6.09
N GLU A 168 0.46 23.13 5.97
CA GLU A 168 0.55 22.42 4.70
C GLU A 168 -0.82 22.16 4.07
N ARG A 169 -1.83 21.82 4.88
CA ARG A 169 -3.22 21.67 4.38
C ARG A 169 -3.81 22.99 3.91
N GLU A 170 -3.62 24.07 4.67
CA GLU A 170 -4.09 25.40 4.32
C GLU A 170 -3.43 25.87 3.01
N GLU A 171 -2.13 25.62 2.84
CA GLU A 171 -1.39 25.92 1.61
C GLU A 171 -1.87 25.07 0.43
N ALA A 172 -2.06 23.76 0.62
CA ALA A 172 -2.58 22.86 -0.39
C ALA A 172 -4.01 23.25 -0.82
N ASP A 173 -4.88 23.60 0.14
CA ASP A 173 -6.23 24.07 -0.14
C ASP A 173 -6.21 25.40 -0.93
N HIS A 174 -5.27 26.28 -0.62
CA HIS A 174 -5.10 27.56 -1.32
C HIS A 174 -4.62 27.33 -2.76
N ILE A 175 -3.64 26.46 -2.98
CA ILE A 175 -3.14 26.09 -4.30
C ILE A 175 -4.29 25.46 -5.12
N GLN A 176 -5.01 24.51 -4.55
CA GLN A 176 -6.13 23.86 -5.22
C GLN A 176 -7.25 24.85 -5.60
N GLU A 177 -7.50 25.85 -4.75
CA GLU A 177 -8.49 26.88 -5.07
C GLU A 177 -8.00 27.83 -6.17
N GLN A 178 -6.70 28.16 -6.21
CA GLN A 178 -6.12 28.93 -7.30
C GLN A 178 -6.19 28.19 -8.65
N ASP A 179 -5.83 26.91 -8.67
CA ASP A 179 -5.92 26.06 -9.86
C ASP A 179 -7.38 25.96 -10.35
N ARG A 180 -8.32 25.80 -9.43
CA ARG A 180 -9.75 25.77 -9.74
C ARG A 180 -10.22 27.08 -10.39
N ILE A 181 -9.81 28.20 -9.83
CA ILE A 181 -10.17 29.54 -10.35
C ILE A 181 -9.60 29.70 -11.77
N HIS A 182 -8.34 29.36 -11.95
CA HIS A 182 -7.67 29.43 -13.26
C HIS A 182 -8.37 28.55 -14.31
N ASP A 183 -8.68 27.29 -13.97
CA ASP A 183 -9.44 26.37 -14.83
C ASP A 183 -10.82 26.91 -15.18
N LEU A 184 -11.49 27.56 -14.22
CA LEU A 184 -12.80 28.14 -14.44
C LEU A 184 -12.74 29.36 -15.38
N GLU A 185 -11.75 30.23 -15.20
CA GLU A 185 -11.51 31.38 -16.09
C GLU A 185 -11.26 30.93 -17.52
N GLU A 186 -10.39 29.91 -17.70
CA GLU A 186 -10.09 29.36 -19.02
C GLU A 186 -11.33 28.77 -19.70
N ARG A 187 -12.17 28.04 -18.92
CA ARG A 187 -13.44 27.48 -19.42
C ARG A 187 -14.45 28.59 -19.80
N CYS A 188 -14.55 29.61 -18.97
CA CYS A 188 -15.43 30.74 -19.23
C CYS A 188 -15.00 31.51 -20.48
N ALA A 189 -13.71 31.75 -20.64
CA ALA A 189 -13.14 32.40 -21.85
C ALA A 189 -13.44 31.59 -23.13
N LYS A 190 -13.26 30.25 -23.09
CA LYS A 190 -13.53 29.35 -24.23
C LYS A 190 -15.00 29.26 -24.61
N LYS A 191 -15.93 29.41 -23.63
CA LYS A 191 -17.37 29.22 -23.84
C LYS A 191 -18.17 30.50 -23.84
N GLY A 192 -17.53 31.68 -23.67
CA GLY A 192 -18.23 32.98 -23.58
C GLY A 192 -19.17 33.08 -22.36
N LEU A 193 -18.83 32.38 -21.24
CA LEU A 193 -19.63 32.40 -20.02
C LEU A 193 -19.10 33.44 -19.04
N ASP A 194 -20.00 33.99 -18.20
CA ASP A 194 -19.62 34.91 -17.15
C ASP A 194 -19.01 34.18 -15.95
N PHE A 195 -17.77 34.54 -15.61
CA PHE A 195 -17.01 33.91 -14.53
C PHE A 195 -17.68 34.05 -13.16
N GLU A 196 -18.20 35.24 -12.82
CA GLU A 196 -18.82 35.46 -11.52
C GLU A 196 -20.06 34.58 -11.31
N THR A 197 -20.85 34.43 -12.35
CA THR A 197 -22.06 33.59 -12.32
C THR A 197 -21.72 32.12 -12.14
N GLU A 198 -20.74 31.61 -12.85
CA GLU A 198 -20.33 30.20 -12.74
C GLU A 198 -19.62 29.91 -11.41
N ASN A 199 -18.78 30.81 -10.94
CA ASN A 199 -18.13 30.67 -9.61
C ASN A 199 -19.16 30.68 -8.48
N ARG A 200 -20.17 31.56 -8.51
CA ARG A 200 -21.26 31.57 -7.53
C ARG A 200 -22.06 30.28 -7.53
N LYS A 201 -22.40 29.73 -8.68
CA LYS A 201 -23.09 28.42 -8.79
C LYS A 201 -22.28 27.28 -8.14
N TYR A 202 -20.97 27.29 -8.35
CA TYR A 202 -20.09 26.30 -7.75
C TYR A 202 -20.06 26.41 -6.21
N LEU A 203 -19.88 27.61 -5.67
CA LEU A 203 -19.85 27.86 -4.24
C LEU A 203 -21.18 27.49 -3.54
N GLU A 204 -22.32 27.81 -4.18
CA GLU A 204 -23.64 27.38 -3.71
C GLU A 204 -23.78 25.87 -3.67
N LYS A 205 -23.28 25.17 -4.69
CA LYS A 205 -23.32 23.70 -4.75
C LYS A 205 -22.45 23.08 -3.64
N GLN A 206 -21.30 23.67 -3.38
CA GLN A 206 -20.43 23.24 -2.27
C GLN A 206 -21.07 23.46 -0.90
N SER A 207 -21.66 24.62 -0.68
CA SER A 207 -22.34 24.94 0.58
C SER A 207 -23.51 24.00 0.88
N ARG A 208 -24.30 23.65 -0.16
CA ARG A 208 -25.39 22.65 -0.06
C ARG A 208 -24.83 21.25 0.27
N LYS A 209 -23.68 20.87 -0.31
CA LYS A 209 -23.02 19.58 -0.01
C LYS A 209 -22.52 19.52 1.43
N LYS A 210 -21.86 20.58 1.92
CA LYS A 210 -21.42 20.69 3.33
C LYS A 210 -22.58 20.61 4.31
N LYS A 211 -23.70 21.30 4.03
CA LYS A 211 -24.92 21.23 4.87
C LYS A 211 -25.55 19.84 4.91
N ARG A 212 -25.41 19.03 3.85
CA ARG A 212 -25.92 17.63 3.83
C ARG A 212 -25.00 16.68 4.61
N LEU A 213 -23.68 16.90 4.58
CA LEU A 213 -22.71 16.09 5.30
C LEU A 213 -22.68 16.40 6.81
N GLY A 214 -22.91 17.65 7.21
CA GLY A 214 -23.00 18.05 8.63
C GLY A 214 -24.33 17.68 9.31
N LYS A 215 -25.26 17.06 8.60
CA LYS A 215 -26.53 16.54 9.14
C LYS A 215 -26.56 15.02 9.33
N ARG A 216 -25.45 14.33 9.08
CA ARG A 216 -25.22 12.91 9.38
C ARG A 216 -24.26 12.76 10.55
#